data_ef8b34b0532249268611c7ed22fc812e
#
_entry.id   ef8b34b0532249268611c7ed22fc812e
#
_cell.length_a   1.000
_cell.length_b   1.000
_cell.length_c   1.000
_cell.angle_alpha   90.00
_cell.angle_beta   90.00
_cell.angle_gamma   90.00
#
_symmetry.space_group_name_H-M   'P 1'
#
loop_
_entity.id
_entity.type
_entity.pdbx_description
1 polymer ?
#
loop_
_entity_poly.entity_id
_entity_poly.type
_entity_poly.pdbx_seq_one_letter_code
_entity_poly.pdbx_strand_id
1 'polypeptide(L)'
;CYLDQLSVDTAHHVIVHTQAELADQKDSQCLQGVVTAACQRLLSLGLGVRSVLADGAYSSGENYAFLEKEAIRAYIPVSDAYKGGPKGFVYDRDEDCWICPQGKKATFRTIKFSAQDSLQRQYFTTRADCKDCPLKKSCLGKKQQEKKIDITYYREEYERAKERMNSRHAEWMKKKRQSTVEPVLGTLINYLGLSKINTRGLESAHKKMVMGACAYNLKKWLNFSPRRRKTA
;
A
#
# COMPACT_ATOMS: atom_id res chain seq x y z
N CYS A 1 22.29 -1.92 5.80
CA CYS A 1 21.71 -0.99 4.84
C CYS A 1 20.51 -0.29 5.45
N TYR A 2 20.19 0.93 4.95
CA TYR A 2 19.05 1.73 5.38
C TYR A 2 18.20 2.07 4.17
N LEU A 3 16.88 2.21 4.39
CA LEU A 3 15.90 2.73 3.44
C LEU A 3 15.53 4.15 3.83
N ASP A 4 15.35 5.02 2.86
CA ASP A 4 14.78 6.36 3.05
C ASP A 4 13.32 6.35 2.65
N GLN A 5 12.45 6.46 3.63
CA GLN A 5 11.01 6.60 3.43
C GLN A 5 10.68 8.09 3.27
N LEU A 6 10.35 8.50 2.04
CA LEU A 6 10.25 9.89 1.64
C LEU A 6 8.81 10.27 1.27
N SER A 7 8.30 11.35 1.85
CA SER A 7 7.04 11.99 1.43
C SER A 7 7.31 13.33 0.75
N VAL A 8 6.76 13.48 -0.45
CA VAL A 8 6.97 14.67 -1.30
C VAL A 8 5.63 15.28 -1.70
N ASP A 9 5.51 16.60 -1.56
CA ASP A 9 4.36 17.33 -2.10
C ASP A 9 4.35 17.31 -3.64
N THR A 10 3.18 16.95 -4.18
CA THR A 10 3.02 16.82 -5.64
C THR A 10 2.86 18.13 -6.39
N ALA A 11 2.63 19.27 -5.71
CA ALA A 11 2.46 20.56 -6.36
C ALA A 11 3.81 21.25 -6.61
N HIS A 12 4.68 21.23 -5.60
CA HIS A 12 5.94 21.96 -5.65
C HIS A 12 7.17 21.06 -5.45
N HIS A 13 6.97 19.75 -5.30
CA HIS A 13 8.05 18.76 -5.06
C HIS A 13 8.88 19.08 -3.81
N VAL A 14 8.24 19.59 -2.78
CA VAL A 14 8.86 19.84 -1.47
C VAL A 14 8.83 18.55 -0.67
N ILE A 15 9.94 18.21 -0.03
CA ILE A 15 10.00 17.07 0.88
C ILE A 15 9.28 17.45 2.18
N VAL A 16 8.18 16.76 2.47
CA VAL A 16 7.35 16.98 3.66
C VAL A 16 7.88 16.17 4.84
N HIS A 17 8.27 14.93 4.58
CA HIS A 17 8.77 14.02 5.60
C HIS A 17 9.83 13.09 5.00
N THR A 18 10.81 12.73 5.79
CA THR A 18 11.82 11.70 5.52
C THR A 18 12.07 10.90 6.78
N GLN A 19 12.23 9.59 6.66
CA GLN A 19 12.47 8.69 7.77
C GLN A 19 13.40 7.56 7.33
N ALA A 20 14.46 7.32 8.11
CA ALA A 20 15.32 6.17 7.90
C ALA A 20 14.68 4.93 8.49
N GLU A 21 14.73 3.84 7.74
CA GLU A 21 14.31 2.51 8.18
C GLU A 21 15.42 1.49 7.91
N LEU A 22 15.38 0.37 8.62
CA LEU A 22 16.28 -0.74 8.33
C LEU A 22 15.86 -1.42 7.03
N ALA A 23 16.82 -1.86 6.24
CA ALA A 23 16.57 -2.43 4.90
C ALA A 23 15.89 -3.82 4.92
N ASP A 24 15.68 -4.41 6.07
CA ASP A 24 14.93 -5.65 6.28
C ASP A 24 13.43 -5.41 6.46
N GLN A 25 13.01 -4.15 6.70
CA GLN A 25 11.59 -3.79 6.74
C GLN A 25 11.01 -3.66 5.33
N LYS A 26 9.76 -4.12 5.17
CA LYS A 26 9.02 -3.93 3.93
C LYS A 26 8.41 -2.54 3.87
N ASP A 27 8.41 -1.92 2.70
CA ASP A 27 7.78 -0.60 2.49
C ASP A 27 6.33 -0.55 2.97
N SER A 28 5.58 -1.66 2.79
CA SER A 28 4.20 -1.76 3.26
C SER A 28 4.05 -1.62 4.78
N GLN A 29 5.08 -1.91 5.57
CA GLN A 29 5.08 -1.77 7.03
C GLN A 29 5.38 -0.33 7.46
N CYS A 30 6.04 0.45 6.60
CA CYS A 30 6.47 1.82 6.90
C CYS A 30 5.39 2.87 6.58
N LEU A 31 4.44 2.58 5.66
CA LEU A 31 3.51 3.56 5.11
C LEU A 31 2.73 4.31 6.17
N GLN A 32 2.16 3.61 7.13
CA GLN A 32 1.29 4.23 8.15
C GLN A 32 2.04 5.25 8.99
N GLY A 33 3.26 4.92 9.44
CA GLY A 33 4.11 5.84 10.19
C GLY A 33 4.49 7.09 9.38
N VAL A 34 4.91 6.88 8.14
CA VAL A 34 5.32 7.96 7.22
C VAL A 34 4.15 8.90 6.90
N VAL A 35 2.97 8.35 6.61
CA VAL A 35 1.77 9.15 6.32
C VAL A 35 1.31 9.92 7.55
N THR A 36 1.28 9.26 8.71
CA THR A 36 0.89 9.91 9.97
C THR A 36 1.80 11.09 10.30
N ALA A 37 3.13 10.91 10.21
CA ALA A 37 4.10 11.97 10.47
C ALA A 37 3.98 13.11 9.44
N ALA A 38 3.77 12.80 8.16
CA ALA A 38 3.53 13.81 7.13
C ALA A 38 2.24 14.60 7.38
N CYS A 39 1.15 13.91 7.73
CA CYS A 39 -0.13 14.54 8.07
C CYS A 39 0.00 15.48 9.28
N GLN A 40 0.65 15.05 10.35
CA GLN A 40 0.87 15.88 11.55
C GLN A 40 1.65 17.17 11.24
N ARG A 41 2.72 17.07 10.43
CA ARG A 41 3.50 18.24 10.00
C ARG A 41 2.67 19.21 9.16
N LEU A 42 1.91 18.69 8.21
CA LEU A 42 1.08 19.53 7.35
C LEU A 42 -0.06 20.17 8.13
N LEU A 43 -0.67 19.44 9.06
CA LEU A 43 -1.75 19.94 9.91
C LEU A 43 -1.29 21.11 10.78
N SER A 44 -0.05 21.07 11.31
CA SER A 44 0.52 22.19 12.07
C SER A 44 0.68 23.48 11.24
N LEU A 45 0.65 23.35 9.90
CA LEU A 45 0.69 24.46 8.94
C LEU A 45 -0.71 24.82 8.39
N GLY A 46 -1.78 24.23 8.92
CA GLY A 46 -3.15 24.41 8.41
C GLY A 46 -3.40 23.72 7.06
N LEU A 47 -2.56 22.73 6.69
CA LEU A 47 -2.66 21.99 5.44
C LEU A 47 -3.14 20.56 5.71
N GLY A 48 -3.90 19.99 4.77
CA GLY A 48 -4.39 18.61 4.85
C GLY A 48 -3.93 17.73 3.68
N VAL A 49 -3.82 16.42 3.94
CA VAL A 49 -3.52 15.42 2.91
C VAL A 49 -4.85 14.86 2.38
N ARG A 50 -5.08 14.95 1.08
CA ARG A 50 -6.28 14.40 0.42
C ARG A 50 -6.05 13.07 -0.24
N SER A 51 -4.82 12.80 -0.66
CA SER A 51 -4.45 11.58 -1.37
C SER A 51 -2.99 11.22 -1.15
N VAL A 52 -2.72 9.92 -1.14
CA VAL A 52 -1.38 9.34 -1.10
C VAL A 52 -1.13 8.56 -2.39
N LEU A 53 0.00 8.85 -3.03
CA LEU A 53 0.48 8.19 -4.24
C LEU A 53 1.76 7.43 -3.88
N ALA A 54 1.72 6.10 -3.97
CA ALA A 54 2.89 5.26 -3.71
C ALA A 54 3.00 4.15 -4.76
N ASP A 55 4.11 3.43 -4.75
CA ASP A 55 4.27 2.28 -5.65
C ASP A 55 3.62 1.01 -5.07
N GLY A 56 3.69 -0.08 -5.84
CA GLY A 56 3.07 -1.34 -5.44
C GLY A 56 3.74 -2.02 -4.24
N ALA A 57 4.95 -1.63 -3.84
CA ALA A 57 5.63 -2.17 -2.66
C ALA A 57 4.92 -1.77 -1.35
N TYR A 58 4.19 -0.66 -1.36
CA TYR A 58 3.35 -0.20 -0.25
C TYR A 58 1.98 -0.88 -0.18
N SER A 59 1.65 -1.76 -1.15
CA SER A 59 0.35 -2.44 -1.23
C SER A 59 0.17 -3.42 -0.08
N SER A 60 -0.76 -3.12 0.83
CA SER A 60 -1.28 -4.06 1.82
C SER A 60 -2.73 -3.71 2.15
N GLY A 61 -3.52 -4.71 2.56
CA GLY A 61 -4.91 -4.48 2.97
C GLY A 61 -5.02 -3.54 4.16
N GLU A 62 -4.09 -3.66 5.11
CA GLU A 62 -4.00 -2.79 6.28
C GLU A 62 -3.76 -1.32 5.89
N ASN A 63 -2.88 -1.09 4.89
CA ASN A 63 -2.61 0.25 4.41
C ASN A 63 -3.80 0.88 3.70
N TYR A 64 -4.55 0.09 2.92
CA TYR A 64 -5.79 0.58 2.32
C TYR A 64 -6.83 0.91 3.38
N ALA A 65 -7.05 0.03 4.36
CA ALA A 65 -7.96 0.26 5.47
C ALA A 65 -7.57 1.49 6.30
N PHE A 66 -6.28 1.64 6.60
CA PHE A 66 -5.74 2.82 7.30
C PHE A 66 -6.04 4.11 6.53
N LEU A 67 -5.71 4.17 5.24
CA LEU A 67 -5.94 5.36 4.43
C LEU A 67 -7.43 5.71 4.28
N GLU A 68 -8.30 4.70 4.16
CA GLU A 68 -9.75 4.91 4.14
C GLU A 68 -10.27 5.44 5.49
N LYS A 69 -9.78 4.92 6.61
CA LYS A 69 -10.11 5.42 7.96
C LYS A 69 -9.71 6.89 8.15
N GLU A 70 -8.56 7.28 7.62
CA GLU A 70 -8.07 8.67 7.64
C GLU A 70 -8.72 9.56 6.57
N ALA A 71 -9.70 9.07 5.82
CA ALA A 71 -10.35 9.76 4.70
C ALA A 71 -9.36 10.20 3.60
N ILE A 72 -8.24 9.49 3.43
CA ILE A 72 -7.19 9.73 2.43
C ILE A 72 -7.37 8.78 1.26
N ARG A 73 -7.41 9.30 0.04
CA ARG A 73 -7.52 8.49 -1.17
C ARG A 73 -6.18 7.82 -1.49
N ALA A 74 -6.16 6.49 -1.51
CA ALA A 74 -4.99 5.71 -1.89
C ALA A 74 -4.89 5.57 -3.42
N TYR A 75 -3.78 6.00 -4.02
CA TYR A 75 -3.40 5.68 -5.41
C TYR A 75 -2.14 4.82 -5.36
N ILE A 76 -2.31 3.59 -4.90
CA ILE A 76 -1.27 2.57 -4.72
C ILE A 76 -1.69 1.37 -5.55
N PRO A 77 -0.89 0.92 -6.54
CA PRO A 77 -1.20 -0.27 -7.33
C PRO A 77 -1.36 -1.50 -6.45
N VAL A 78 -2.41 -2.28 -6.69
CA VAL A 78 -2.62 -3.53 -5.97
C VAL A 78 -1.57 -4.54 -6.41
N SER A 79 -0.92 -5.18 -5.45
CA SER A 79 0.08 -6.22 -5.72
C SER A 79 -0.53 -7.41 -6.46
N ASP A 80 0.21 -7.97 -7.42
CA ASP A 80 -0.15 -9.19 -8.16
C ASP A 80 -0.30 -10.43 -7.25
N ALA A 81 0.21 -10.37 -6.03
CA ALA A 81 0.00 -11.40 -5.03
C ALA A 81 -1.47 -11.51 -4.58
N TYR A 82 -2.25 -10.42 -4.67
CA TYR A 82 -3.67 -10.43 -4.36
C TYR A 82 -4.48 -11.06 -5.50
N LYS A 83 -5.14 -12.18 -5.24
CA LYS A 83 -5.92 -12.94 -6.25
C LYS A 83 -7.44 -12.77 -6.13
N GLY A 84 -7.93 -12.01 -5.15
CA GLY A 84 -9.36 -11.77 -4.94
C GLY A 84 -10.13 -12.97 -4.37
N GLY A 85 -9.75 -14.19 -4.70
CA GLY A 85 -10.39 -15.42 -4.24
C GLY A 85 -9.91 -16.65 -5.01
N PRO A 86 -10.38 -17.86 -4.66
CA PRO A 86 -10.03 -19.08 -5.34
C PRO A 86 -10.65 -19.16 -6.74
N LYS A 87 -9.90 -19.69 -7.69
CA LYS A 87 -10.33 -19.79 -9.09
C LYS A 87 -11.61 -20.60 -9.21
N GLY A 88 -12.60 -20.05 -9.93
CA GLY A 88 -13.90 -20.67 -10.17
C GLY A 88 -14.91 -20.55 -9.02
N PHE A 89 -14.55 -19.96 -7.89
CA PHE A 89 -15.48 -19.66 -6.81
C PHE A 89 -16.01 -18.22 -6.98
N VAL A 90 -17.28 -18.02 -6.62
CA VAL A 90 -17.94 -16.71 -6.61
C VAL A 90 -18.23 -16.32 -5.17
N TYR A 91 -17.93 -15.10 -4.79
CA TYR A 91 -18.25 -14.60 -3.45
C TYR A 91 -19.67 -14.02 -3.44
N ASP A 92 -20.49 -14.54 -2.56
CA ASP A 92 -21.80 -14.01 -2.23
C ASP A 92 -21.63 -13.05 -1.02
N ARG A 93 -21.92 -11.77 -1.26
CA ARG A 93 -21.75 -10.72 -0.26
C ARG A 93 -22.87 -10.74 0.78
N ASP A 94 -24.09 -11.10 0.37
CA ASP A 94 -25.27 -11.04 1.24
C ASP A 94 -25.23 -12.15 2.29
N GLU A 95 -24.74 -13.32 1.90
CA GLU A 95 -24.60 -14.48 2.80
C GLU A 95 -23.19 -14.63 3.39
N ASP A 96 -22.24 -13.77 3.04
CA ASP A 96 -20.84 -13.88 3.43
C ASP A 96 -20.27 -15.30 3.22
N CYS A 97 -20.44 -15.83 2.02
CA CYS A 97 -19.99 -17.17 1.66
C CYS A 97 -19.35 -17.21 0.27
N TRP A 98 -18.60 -18.27 -0.01
CA TRP A 98 -18.06 -18.56 -1.33
C TRP A 98 -18.83 -19.71 -1.97
N ILE A 99 -19.40 -19.49 -3.16
CA ILE A 99 -20.09 -20.49 -3.93
C ILE A 99 -19.08 -21.20 -4.84
N CYS A 100 -18.95 -22.53 -4.69
CA CYS A 100 -18.06 -23.33 -5.50
C CYS A 100 -18.63 -23.57 -6.91
N PRO A 101 -17.82 -24.03 -7.89
CA PRO A 101 -18.32 -24.33 -9.26
C PRO A 101 -19.45 -25.35 -9.33
N GLN A 102 -19.70 -26.13 -8.28
CA GLN A 102 -20.80 -27.08 -8.16
C GLN A 102 -21.98 -26.50 -7.34
N GLY A 103 -22.04 -25.18 -7.13
CA GLY A 103 -23.12 -24.52 -6.41
C GLY A 103 -23.15 -24.75 -4.88
N LYS A 104 -22.11 -25.35 -4.30
CA LYS A 104 -22.04 -25.57 -2.85
C LYS A 104 -21.40 -24.38 -2.14
N LYS A 105 -21.90 -24.04 -0.95
CA LYS A 105 -21.46 -22.89 -0.16
C LYS A 105 -20.30 -23.26 0.76
N ALA A 106 -19.25 -22.46 0.72
CA ALA A 106 -18.21 -22.43 1.75
C ALA A 106 -18.50 -21.25 2.68
N THR A 107 -18.94 -21.55 3.89
CA THR A 107 -19.38 -20.55 4.87
C THR A 107 -18.22 -20.04 5.72
N PHE A 108 -18.33 -18.81 6.21
CA PHE A 108 -17.38 -18.23 7.14
C PHE A 108 -17.30 -19.06 8.42
N ARG A 109 -16.08 -19.28 8.92
CA ARG A 109 -15.89 -20.05 10.17
C ARG A 109 -15.11 -19.26 11.22
N THR A 110 -14.00 -18.63 10.85
CA THR A 110 -13.15 -17.93 11.81
C THR A 110 -12.23 -16.92 11.14
N ILE A 111 -11.63 -16.08 11.97
CA ILE A 111 -10.54 -15.18 11.61
C ILE A 111 -9.26 -15.69 12.26
N LYS A 112 -8.15 -15.66 11.55
CA LYS A 112 -6.83 -16.03 12.08
C LYS A 112 -5.71 -15.22 11.46
N PHE A 113 -4.55 -15.23 12.09
CA PHE A 113 -3.30 -14.78 11.47
C PHE A 113 -2.71 -15.89 10.59
N SER A 114 -2.17 -15.50 9.44
CA SER A 114 -1.35 -16.37 8.60
C SER A 114 0.05 -16.54 9.20
N ALA A 115 0.85 -17.44 8.61
CA ALA A 115 2.26 -17.60 8.97
C ALA A 115 3.11 -16.33 8.69
N GLN A 116 2.63 -15.43 7.83
CA GLN A 116 3.23 -14.14 7.54
C GLN A 116 2.59 -12.98 8.33
N ASP A 117 1.93 -13.29 9.45
CA ASP A 117 1.29 -12.34 10.36
C ASP A 117 0.21 -11.44 9.70
N SER A 118 -0.42 -11.92 8.63
CA SER A 118 -1.53 -11.24 7.97
C SER A 118 -2.88 -11.79 8.41
N LEU A 119 -3.85 -10.90 8.67
CA LEU A 119 -5.18 -11.26 9.12
C LEU A 119 -5.99 -11.87 7.98
N GLN A 120 -6.57 -13.07 8.20
CA GLN A 120 -7.32 -13.82 7.21
C GLN A 120 -8.67 -14.28 7.73
N ARG A 121 -9.66 -14.26 6.85
CA ARG A 121 -10.95 -14.92 7.04
C ARG A 121 -10.91 -16.30 6.42
N GLN A 122 -11.41 -17.30 7.15
CA GLN A 122 -11.46 -18.68 6.71
C GLN A 122 -12.89 -19.11 6.43
N TYR A 123 -13.07 -19.71 5.27
CA TYR A 123 -14.33 -20.29 4.83
C TYR A 123 -14.15 -21.77 4.54
N PHE A 124 -15.19 -22.57 4.82
CA PHE A 124 -15.15 -24.01 4.62
C PHE A 124 -16.42 -24.50 3.96
N THR A 125 -16.30 -25.42 3.01
CA THR A 125 -17.41 -26.28 2.58
C THR A 125 -17.65 -27.36 3.63
N THR A 126 -18.74 -28.13 3.51
CA THR A 126 -18.93 -29.31 4.33
C THR A 126 -18.25 -30.55 3.70
N ARG A 127 -17.89 -31.54 4.53
CA ARG A 127 -17.35 -32.80 4.02
C ARG A 127 -18.35 -33.54 3.11
N ALA A 128 -19.65 -33.46 3.47
CA ALA A 128 -20.74 -34.04 2.68
C ALA A 128 -20.80 -33.47 1.27
N ASP A 129 -20.65 -32.13 1.13
CA ASP A 129 -20.66 -31.46 -0.17
C ASP A 129 -19.49 -31.86 -1.08
N CYS A 130 -18.37 -32.25 -0.49
CA CYS A 130 -17.16 -32.60 -1.23
C CYS A 130 -16.96 -34.12 -1.42
N LYS A 131 -17.75 -34.98 -0.75
CA LYS A 131 -17.56 -36.44 -0.76
C LYS A 131 -17.63 -37.02 -2.16
N ASP A 132 -18.71 -36.74 -2.89
CA ASP A 132 -19.01 -37.29 -4.20
C ASP A 132 -18.91 -36.24 -5.32
N CYS A 133 -18.13 -35.18 -5.07
CA CYS A 133 -17.93 -34.07 -6.02
C CYS A 133 -17.08 -34.51 -7.21
N PRO A 134 -17.53 -34.32 -8.46
CA PRO A 134 -16.74 -34.68 -9.67
C PRO A 134 -15.43 -33.88 -9.77
N LEU A 135 -15.37 -32.67 -9.19
CA LEU A 135 -14.19 -31.81 -9.19
C LEU A 135 -13.28 -32.06 -7.98
N LYS A 136 -13.56 -33.04 -7.13
CA LYS A 136 -12.81 -33.30 -5.89
C LYS A 136 -11.31 -33.40 -6.13
N LYS A 137 -10.88 -34.17 -7.15
CA LYS A 137 -9.47 -34.40 -7.44
C LYS A 137 -8.71 -33.14 -7.89
N SER A 138 -9.38 -32.21 -8.56
CA SER A 138 -8.79 -30.93 -9.02
C SER A 138 -8.93 -29.80 -7.99
N CYS A 139 -9.91 -29.91 -7.09
CA CYS A 139 -10.25 -28.87 -6.11
C CYS A 139 -9.59 -29.08 -4.75
N LEU A 140 -9.43 -30.33 -4.30
CA LEU A 140 -8.92 -30.69 -2.97
C LEU A 140 -7.53 -31.33 -3.06
N GLY A 141 -6.68 -31.05 -2.07
CA GLY A 141 -5.43 -31.76 -1.88
C GLY A 141 -5.66 -33.21 -1.45
N LYS A 142 -4.67 -34.10 -1.67
CA LYS A 142 -4.75 -35.57 -1.43
C LYS A 142 -5.31 -35.98 -0.06
N LYS A 143 -5.07 -35.19 0.99
CA LYS A 143 -5.51 -35.47 2.37
C LYS A 143 -6.72 -34.64 2.81
N GLN A 144 -7.24 -33.76 1.96
CA GLN A 144 -8.35 -32.87 2.32
C GLN A 144 -9.70 -33.52 2.02
N GLN A 145 -10.64 -33.38 2.96
CA GLN A 145 -12.01 -33.88 2.83
C GLN A 145 -13.02 -32.76 2.56
N GLU A 146 -12.65 -31.50 2.81
CA GLU A 146 -13.45 -30.32 2.61
C GLU A 146 -12.59 -29.21 2.03
N LYS A 147 -13.18 -28.25 1.32
CA LYS A 147 -12.45 -27.10 0.77
C LYS A 147 -12.29 -26.05 1.85
N LYS A 148 -11.06 -25.70 2.13
CA LYS A 148 -10.68 -24.56 2.95
C LYS A 148 -10.28 -23.41 2.04
N ILE A 149 -10.81 -22.23 2.32
CA ILE A 149 -10.53 -20.99 1.60
C ILE A 149 -10.02 -19.97 2.62
N ASP A 150 -8.78 -19.53 2.46
CA ASP A 150 -8.18 -18.47 3.27
C ASP A 150 -8.15 -17.20 2.42
N ILE A 151 -8.84 -16.15 2.87
CA ILE A 151 -8.94 -14.86 2.19
C ILE A 151 -8.46 -13.77 3.13
N THR A 152 -7.73 -12.78 2.61
CA THR A 152 -7.36 -11.62 3.42
C THR A 152 -8.58 -10.98 4.08
N TYR A 153 -8.44 -10.59 5.34
CA TYR A 153 -9.48 -9.87 6.08
C TYR A 153 -9.89 -8.58 5.35
N TYR A 154 -8.94 -7.94 4.71
CA TYR A 154 -9.07 -6.65 4.00
C TYR A 154 -9.45 -6.81 2.53
N ARG A 155 -10.21 -7.87 2.18
CA ARG A 155 -10.61 -8.14 0.80
C ARG A 155 -11.36 -6.97 0.17
N GLU A 156 -12.28 -6.35 0.90
CA GLU A 156 -13.08 -5.24 0.38
C GLU A 156 -12.23 -4.00 0.07
N GLU A 157 -11.27 -3.69 0.93
CA GLU A 157 -10.31 -2.61 0.73
C GLU A 157 -9.47 -2.83 -0.51
N TYR A 158 -9.01 -4.06 -0.75
CA TYR A 158 -8.30 -4.44 -1.96
C TYR A 158 -9.16 -4.27 -3.22
N GLU A 159 -10.43 -4.70 -3.20
CA GLU A 159 -11.34 -4.55 -4.35
C GLU A 159 -11.62 -3.08 -4.64
N ARG A 160 -11.89 -2.26 -3.62
CA ARG A 160 -12.06 -0.81 -3.78
C ARG A 160 -10.79 -0.12 -4.31
N ALA A 161 -9.62 -0.53 -3.83
CA ALA A 161 -8.35 -0.02 -4.33
C ALA A 161 -8.12 -0.42 -5.79
N LYS A 162 -8.41 -1.67 -6.17
CA LYS A 162 -8.31 -2.18 -7.52
C LYS A 162 -9.23 -1.44 -8.48
N GLU A 163 -10.49 -1.25 -8.09
CA GLU A 163 -11.45 -0.47 -8.87
C GLU A 163 -10.97 0.97 -9.08
N ARG A 164 -10.50 1.63 -8.01
CA ARG A 164 -9.95 2.99 -8.09
C ARG A 164 -8.76 3.06 -9.04
N MET A 165 -7.86 2.07 -9.00
CA MET A 165 -6.67 2.02 -9.86
C MET A 165 -6.96 1.74 -11.33
N ASN A 166 -8.13 1.22 -11.68
CA ASN A 166 -8.58 1.03 -13.06
C ASN A 166 -9.11 2.31 -13.73
N SER A 167 -9.14 3.45 -13.02
CA SER A 167 -9.64 4.71 -13.56
C SER A 167 -8.59 5.48 -14.33
N ARG A 168 -9.01 6.28 -15.35
CA ARG A 168 -8.12 7.24 -16.06
C ARG A 168 -7.44 8.22 -15.11
N HIS A 169 -8.13 8.58 -14.02
CA HIS A 169 -7.56 9.47 -13.00
C HIS A 169 -6.38 8.80 -12.28
N ALA A 170 -6.47 7.51 -11.99
CA ALA A 170 -5.36 6.77 -11.36
C ALA A 170 -4.14 6.66 -12.29
N GLU A 171 -4.33 6.50 -13.60
CA GLU A 171 -3.22 6.55 -14.56
C GLU A 171 -2.50 7.90 -14.54
N TRP A 172 -3.26 8.99 -14.48
CA TRP A 172 -2.70 10.33 -14.33
C TRP A 172 -1.95 10.48 -13.00
N MET A 173 -2.52 9.98 -11.88
CA MET A 173 -1.88 10.00 -10.56
C MET A 173 -0.58 9.20 -10.54
N LYS A 174 -0.53 8.04 -11.21
CA LYS A 174 0.70 7.26 -11.37
C LYS A 174 1.80 8.05 -12.08
N LYS A 175 1.49 8.70 -13.21
CA LYS A 175 2.42 9.58 -13.92
C LYS A 175 2.86 10.76 -13.05
N LYS A 176 1.94 11.34 -12.29
CA LYS A 176 2.23 12.43 -11.36
C LYS A 176 3.20 12.00 -10.27
N ARG A 177 3.04 10.79 -9.69
CA ARG A 177 4.00 10.24 -8.74
C ARG A 177 5.40 10.15 -9.33
N GLN A 178 5.52 9.54 -10.52
CA GLN A 178 6.80 9.39 -11.20
C GLN A 178 7.48 10.75 -11.44
N SER A 179 6.75 11.71 -12.00
CA SER A 179 7.29 13.05 -12.25
C SER A 179 7.59 13.87 -10.98
N THR A 180 7.14 13.44 -9.82
CA THR A 180 7.37 14.11 -8.53
C THR A 180 8.50 13.48 -7.75
N VAL A 181 8.39 12.18 -7.47
CA VAL A 181 9.31 11.48 -6.54
C VAL A 181 10.64 11.18 -7.19
N GLU A 182 10.65 10.71 -8.43
CA GLU A 182 11.89 10.30 -9.11
C GLU A 182 12.91 11.43 -9.26
N PRO A 183 12.55 12.67 -9.68
CA PRO A 183 13.49 13.78 -9.73
C PRO A 183 14.03 14.19 -8.36
N VAL A 184 13.21 14.08 -7.30
CA VAL A 184 13.62 14.37 -5.92
C VAL A 184 14.65 13.35 -5.48
N LEU A 185 14.35 12.05 -5.61
CA LEU A 185 15.28 10.97 -5.29
C LEU A 185 16.58 11.07 -6.11
N GLY A 186 16.47 11.33 -7.41
CA GLY A 186 17.63 11.55 -8.28
C GLY A 186 18.52 12.69 -7.78
N THR A 187 17.94 13.79 -7.29
CA THR A 187 18.70 14.91 -6.71
C THR A 187 19.37 14.51 -5.40
N LEU A 188 18.65 13.85 -4.50
CA LEU A 188 19.19 13.38 -3.21
C LEU A 188 20.37 12.42 -3.40
N ILE A 189 20.23 11.47 -4.32
CA ILE A 189 21.22 10.42 -4.59
C ILE A 189 22.44 10.98 -5.32
N ASN A 190 22.22 11.68 -6.44
CA ASN A 190 23.29 12.05 -7.36
C ASN A 190 24.02 13.35 -6.97
N TYR A 191 23.33 14.28 -6.31
CA TYR A 191 23.87 15.62 -6.05
C TYR A 191 24.03 15.95 -4.56
N LEU A 192 23.28 15.29 -3.66
CA LEU A 192 23.34 15.56 -2.22
C LEU A 192 23.99 14.42 -1.41
N GLY A 193 24.63 13.45 -2.09
CA GLY A 193 25.47 12.43 -1.47
C GLY A 193 24.73 11.38 -0.64
N LEU A 194 23.41 11.17 -0.90
CA LEU A 194 22.62 10.15 -0.21
C LEU A 194 22.71 8.75 -0.88
N SER A 195 23.53 8.58 -1.93
CA SER A 195 23.79 7.26 -2.52
C SER A 195 24.44 6.29 -1.54
N LYS A 196 25.21 6.81 -0.55
CA LYS A 196 25.86 6.05 0.51
C LYS A 196 25.66 6.72 1.86
N ILE A 197 25.15 5.97 2.81
CA ILE A 197 25.05 6.39 4.21
C ILE A 197 26.27 5.86 4.96
N ASN A 198 27.25 6.74 5.23
CA ASN A 198 28.54 6.39 5.87
C ASN A 198 28.46 6.55 7.39
N THR A 199 27.29 6.33 7.99
CA THR A 199 27.06 6.41 9.44
C THR A 199 26.60 5.06 9.97
N ARG A 200 26.88 4.78 11.24
CA ARG A 200 26.39 3.61 11.95
C ARG A 200 25.19 3.98 12.81
N GLY A 201 24.19 3.10 12.84
CA GLY A 201 22.98 3.27 13.62
C GLY A 201 21.89 4.05 12.89
N LEU A 202 20.65 3.67 13.18
CA LEU A 202 19.44 4.20 12.50
C LEU A 202 19.29 5.71 12.73
N GLU A 203 19.53 6.18 13.94
CA GLU A 203 19.44 7.60 14.29
C GLU A 203 20.40 8.47 13.48
N SER A 204 21.66 8.02 13.35
CA SER A 204 22.66 8.75 12.56
C SER A 204 22.34 8.73 11.06
N ALA A 205 21.81 7.62 10.55
CA ALA A 205 21.32 7.51 9.18
C ALA A 205 20.13 8.47 8.95
N HIS A 206 19.19 8.49 9.88
CA HIS A 206 18.04 9.39 9.83
C HIS A 206 18.48 10.88 9.82
N LYS A 207 19.40 11.28 10.71
CA LYS A 207 19.97 12.65 10.71
C LYS A 207 20.54 13.03 9.35
N LYS A 208 21.30 12.12 8.71
CA LYS A 208 21.88 12.37 7.37
C LYS A 208 20.81 12.55 6.31
N MET A 209 19.75 11.72 6.32
CA MET A 209 18.62 11.85 5.39
C MET A 209 17.87 13.16 5.59
N VAL A 210 17.59 13.55 6.84
CA VAL A 210 16.97 14.83 7.18
C VAL A 210 17.81 16.02 6.69
N MET A 211 19.14 15.99 6.89
CA MET A 211 20.03 17.04 6.39
C MET A 211 19.97 17.16 4.86
N GLY A 212 19.94 16.03 4.13
CA GLY A 212 19.78 16.03 2.68
C GLY A 212 18.42 16.60 2.25
N ALA A 213 17.34 16.22 2.92
CA ALA A 213 16.01 16.77 2.68
C ALA A 213 15.94 18.28 2.94
N CYS A 214 16.56 18.77 4.02
CA CYS A 214 16.67 20.20 4.31
C CYS A 214 17.45 20.95 3.23
N ALA A 215 18.60 20.43 2.80
CA ALA A 215 19.40 21.03 1.74
C ALA A 215 18.62 21.10 0.42
N TYR A 216 17.89 20.03 0.08
CA TYR A 216 17.02 20.00 -1.09
C TYR A 216 15.93 21.08 -1.01
N ASN A 217 15.22 21.15 0.11
CA ASN A 217 14.12 22.11 0.31
C ASN A 217 14.63 23.57 0.32
N LEU A 218 15.78 23.85 0.93
CA LEU A 218 16.42 25.17 0.89
C LEU A 218 16.77 25.58 -0.54
N LYS A 219 17.37 24.69 -1.33
CA LYS A 219 17.66 24.96 -2.75
C LYS A 219 16.39 25.23 -3.53
N LYS A 220 15.33 24.49 -3.26
CA LYS A 220 13.99 24.71 -3.85
C LYS A 220 13.46 26.10 -3.49
N TRP A 221 13.54 26.48 -2.24
CA TRP A 221 13.05 27.76 -1.76
C TRP A 221 13.82 28.94 -2.36
N LEU A 222 15.14 28.87 -2.44
CA LEU A 222 15.98 29.90 -3.06
C LEU A 222 15.66 30.11 -4.54
N ASN A 223 15.26 29.06 -5.24
CA ASN A 223 14.89 29.12 -6.66
C ASN A 223 13.37 29.33 -6.88
N PHE A 224 12.61 29.54 -5.81
CA PHE A 224 11.17 29.69 -5.89
C PHE A 224 10.81 31.08 -6.40
N SER A 225 10.19 31.16 -7.59
CA SER A 225 9.55 32.38 -8.09
C SER A 225 8.03 32.18 -8.00
N PRO A 226 7.29 33.01 -7.22
CA PRO A 226 5.85 32.92 -7.19
C PRO A 226 5.31 33.21 -8.60
N ARG A 227 4.53 32.27 -9.13
CA ARG A 227 3.83 32.51 -10.41
C ARG A 227 2.91 33.73 -10.23
N ARG A 228 3.19 34.81 -10.93
CA ARG A 228 2.23 35.93 -11.04
C ARG A 228 0.91 35.34 -11.57
N ARG A 229 -0.16 35.37 -10.77
CA ARG A 229 -1.50 35.10 -11.27
C ARG A 229 -1.74 36.14 -12.38
N LYS A 230 -1.88 35.68 -13.62
CA LYS A 230 -2.45 36.54 -14.64
C LYS A 230 -3.88 36.80 -14.18
N THR A 231 -4.12 37.99 -13.65
CA THR A 231 -5.48 38.53 -13.50
C THR A 231 -6.00 38.69 -14.91
N ALA A 232 -6.99 37.89 -15.29
CA ALA A 232 -7.79 38.08 -16.48
C ALA A 232 -8.77 39.21 -16.24
#